data_bb634b3ef77fceec4a9e6aec15afd7bf
#
_entry.id   bb634b3ef77fceec4a9e6aec15afd7bf
#
_cell.length_a   1.000
_cell.length_b   1.000
_cell.length_c   1.000
_cell.angle_alpha   90.00
_cell.angle_beta   90.00
_cell.angle_gamma   90.00
#
_symmetry.space_group_name_H-M   'P 1'
#
loop_
_entity.id
_entity.type
_entity.pdbx_description
1 polymer ?
#
loop_
_entity_poly.entity_id
_entity_poly.type
_entity_poly.pdbx_seq_one_letter_code
_entity_poly.pdbx_strand_id
1 'polypeptide(L)'
;MTKLDVRTAPFGATDDGRAVTRVDLRAADGSGVALLDLGAAVLEVRVPDRRGRLANVVLGHRDLAGYLANTPYFGVIVGRCANRIAGATFELDGRTHRLPANEGRTHLHGGPGGFHARVWTLDQDATLADQERASVTLRLVSEDGDQGYPGALEVAATLGWTARHELDIVLEARCDAPTVVNLAHHGYWNLSGEGEGSVDGHHLSVRADAYLPVDAELLPSGELRPVDGTPFDLRAGRRLGEVVRADDPQVAVAHGIDHCYVLERTAAGADELVEVVVLHEPESGRRLRLATTEPGLQVYAGGYLDGAIVGRSGRRYRQGDGLALEPQRFPDAVHQPHFPSVVLRPGEVYRQRSVFALSLA
;
A
#
# COMPACT_ATOMS: atom_id res chain seq x y z
N MET A 1 -29.88 -9.58 9.14
CA MET A 1 -28.64 -8.99 8.55
C MET A 1 -28.28 -9.85 7.36
N THR A 2 -27.99 -9.26 6.20
CA THR A 2 -27.69 -9.98 4.97
C THR A 2 -26.21 -10.39 5.01
N LYS A 3 -25.93 -11.67 4.67
CA LYS A 3 -24.57 -12.22 4.60
C LYS A 3 -23.74 -11.46 3.56
N LEU A 4 -22.46 -11.21 3.85
CA LEU A 4 -21.52 -10.74 2.84
C LEU A 4 -21.30 -11.86 1.82
N ASP A 5 -21.05 -11.49 0.56
CA ASP A 5 -20.92 -12.40 -0.57
C ASP A 5 -19.50 -12.36 -1.15
N VAL A 6 -19.00 -13.52 -1.57
CA VAL A 6 -17.74 -13.67 -2.30
C VAL A 6 -18.05 -14.21 -3.68
N ARG A 7 -17.65 -13.47 -4.72
CA ARG A 7 -17.82 -13.88 -6.11
C ARG A 7 -16.50 -13.82 -6.84
N THR A 8 -16.26 -14.78 -7.69
CA THR A 8 -15.12 -14.80 -8.60
C THR A 8 -15.59 -14.66 -10.04
N ALA A 9 -14.79 -14.00 -10.87
CA ALA A 9 -15.03 -13.87 -12.29
C ALA A 9 -13.71 -13.81 -13.07
N PRO A 10 -13.64 -14.30 -14.30
CA PRO A 10 -12.48 -14.10 -15.16
C PRO A 10 -12.26 -12.60 -15.39
N PHE A 11 -10.99 -12.16 -15.33
CA PHE A 11 -10.60 -10.79 -15.67
C PHE A 11 -9.78 -10.71 -16.95
N GLY A 12 -9.18 -11.81 -17.35
CA GLY A 12 -8.39 -12.00 -18.57
C GLY A 12 -7.30 -13.04 -18.38
N ALA A 13 -6.25 -12.95 -19.17
CA ALA A 13 -5.06 -13.78 -19.06
C ALA A 13 -3.80 -12.95 -19.33
N THR A 14 -2.69 -13.32 -18.69
CA THR A 14 -1.35 -12.78 -18.95
C THR A 14 -0.84 -13.21 -20.32
N ASP A 15 0.22 -12.59 -20.83
CA ASP A 15 0.80 -12.92 -22.14
C ASP A 15 1.31 -14.39 -22.22
N ASP A 16 1.71 -14.97 -21.09
CA ASP A 16 2.10 -16.39 -20.96
C ASP A 16 0.90 -17.34 -20.72
N GLY A 17 -0.34 -16.82 -20.82
CA GLY A 17 -1.58 -17.60 -20.79
C GLY A 17 -2.09 -17.91 -19.40
N ARG A 18 -1.53 -17.39 -18.32
CA ARG A 18 -2.08 -17.56 -16.96
C ARG A 18 -3.38 -16.77 -16.81
N ALA A 19 -4.43 -17.45 -16.37
CA ALA A 19 -5.70 -16.79 -16.08
C ALA A 19 -5.55 -15.79 -14.93
N VAL A 20 -6.20 -14.64 -15.07
CA VAL A 20 -6.30 -13.61 -14.02
C VAL A 20 -7.75 -13.55 -13.57
N THR A 21 -7.95 -13.64 -12.25
CA THR A 21 -9.25 -13.74 -11.60
C THR A 21 -9.56 -12.47 -10.82
N ARG A 22 -10.75 -11.93 -11.02
CA ARG A 22 -11.34 -10.91 -10.15
C ARG A 22 -12.11 -11.61 -9.02
N VAL A 23 -11.96 -11.09 -7.80
CA VAL A 23 -12.72 -11.49 -6.62
C VAL A 23 -13.45 -10.28 -6.07
N ASP A 24 -14.77 -10.39 -5.91
CA ASP A 24 -15.61 -9.36 -5.30
C ASP A 24 -16.07 -9.80 -3.91
N LEU A 25 -15.80 -8.98 -2.90
CA LEU A 25 -16.32 -9.10 -1.55
C LEU A 25 -17.37 -7.99 -1.38
N ARG A 26 -18.66 -8.36 -1.27
CA ARG A 26 -19.76 -7.38 -1.32
C ARG A 26 -20.70 -7.53 -0.13
N ALA A 27 -21.12 -6.39 0.41
CA ALA A 27 -22.23 -6.28 1.33
C ALA A 27 -23.56 -6.05 0.57
N ALA A 28 -24.68 -6.26 1.24
CA ALA A 28 -26.02 -6.13 0.62
C ALA A 28 -26.39 -4.71 0.18
N ASP A 29 -25.78 -3.69 0.81
CA ASP A 29 -25.94 -2.28 0.43
C ASP A 29 -25.13 -1.90 -0.81
N GLY A 30 -24.36 -2.85 -1.41
CA GLY A 30 -23.51 -2.66 -2.55
C GLY A 30 -22.12 -2.12 -2.22
N SER A 31 -21.82 -1.83 -0.94
CA SER A 31 -20.46 -1.54 -0.50
C SER A 31 -19.59 -2.78 -0.62
N GLY A 32 -18.27 -2.61 -0.71
CA GLY A 32 -17.38 -3.76 -0.84
C GLY A 32 -16.05 -3.44 -1.48
N VAL A 33 -15.26 -4.47 -1.64
CA VAL A 33 -13.95 -4.43 -2.30
C VAL A 33 -13.92 -5.39 -3.48
N ALA A 34 -13.23 -5.00 -4.54
CA ALA A 34 -12.88 -5.89 -5.64
C ALA A 34 -11.36 -6.04 -5.70
N LEU A 35 -10.91 -7.27 -5.93
CA LEU A 35 -9.51 -7.67 -5.91
C LEU A 35 -9.14 -8.36 -7.23
N LEU A 36 -7.85 -8.38 -7.56
CA LEU A 36 -7.26 -9.29 -8.55
C LEU A 36 -6.27 -10.23 -7.87
N ASP A 37 -6.16 -11.44 -8.40
CA ASP A 37 -5.05 -12.34 -8.07
C ASP A 37 -3.72 -11.88 -8.71
N LEU A 38 -3.72 -11.06 -9.75
CA LEU A 38 -2.52 -10.39 -10.25
C LEU A 38 -2.09 -9.29 -9.27
N GLY A 39 -0.91 -9.45 -8.67
CA GLY A 39 -0.36 -8.53 -7.69
C GLY A 39 -1.12 -8.49 -6.35
N ALA A 40 -2.06 -9.41 -6.10
CA ALA A 40 -3.02 -9.33 -5.00
C ALA A 40 -3.66 -7.93 -4.89
N ALA A 41 -4.01 -7.34 -6.04
CA ALA A 41 -4.36 -5.93 -6.17
C ALA A 41 -5.79 -5.63 -5.70
N VAL A 42 -5.97 -4.54 -4.94
CA VAL A 42 -7.28 -3.92 -4.67
C VAL A 42 -7.66 -3.04 -5.86
N LEU A 43 -8.70 -3.45 -6.58
CA LEU A 43 -9.20 -2.73 -7.76
C LEU A 43 -10.16 -1.62 -7.42
N GLU A 44 -11.06 -1.90 -6.48
CA GLU A 44 -12.15 -1.02 -6.09
C GLU A 44 -12.39 -1.13 -4.59
N VAL A 45 -12.70 0.00 -3.97
CA VAL A 45 -13.31 0.07 -2.65
C VAL A 45 -14.54 0.95 -2.79
N ARG A 46 -15.73 0.37 -2.69
CA ARG A 46 -16.99 1.09 -2.90
C ARG A 46 -17.68 1.38 -1.58
N VAL A 47 -17.91 2.65 -1.31
CA VAL A 47 -18.56 3.12 -0.07
C VAL A 47 -19.52 4.29 -0.36
N PRO A 48 -20.60 4.43 0.45
CA PRO A 48 -21.53 5.53 0.27
C PRO A 48 -20.93 6.88 0.71
N ASP A 49 -21.42 7.97 0.09
CA ASP A 49 -21.26 9.33 0.61
C ASP A 49 -22.41 9.67 1.58
N ARG A 50 -22.40 10.90 2.14
CA ARG A 50 -23.47 11.41 3.04
C ARG A 50 -24.87 11.47 2.40
N ARG A 51 -24.98 11.29 1.09
CA ARG A 51 -26.25 11.22 0.33
C ARG A 51 -26.60 9.79 -0.04
N GLY A 52 -25.85 8.80 0.46
CA GLY A 52 -26.02 7.38 0.15
C GLY A 52 -25.53 6.95 -1.24
N ARG A 53 -24.83 7.81 -1.99
CA ARG A 53 -24.32 7.47 -3.31
C ARG A 53 -23.01 6.68 -3.18
N LEU A 54 -23.02 5.46 -3.69
CA LEU A 54 -21.82 4.63 -3.74
C LEU A 54 -20.82 5.15 -4.79
N ALA A 55 -19.55 5.28 -4.40
CA ALA A 55 -18.44 5.52 -5.31
C ALA A 55 -17.26 4.60 -5.00
N ASN A 56 -16.46 4.30 -6.02
CA ASN A 56 -15.12 3.75 -5.83
C ASN A 56 -14.20 4.86 -5.31
N VAL A 57 -13.46 4.60 -4.24
CA VAL A 57 -12.58 5.60 -3.59
C VAL A 57 -11.10 5.27 -3.72
N VAL A 58 -10.74 4.36 -4.64
CA VAL A 58 -9.33 4.04 -4.95
C VAL A 58 -9.07 4.17 -6.45
N LEU A 59 -7.87 4.65 -6.79
CA LEU A 59 -7.40 4.70 -8.17
C LEU A 59 -7.05 3.29 -8.67
N GLY A 60 -7.15 3.08 -9.97
CA GLY A 60 -6.82 1.80 -10.58
C GLY A 60 -6.88 1.86 -12.10
N HIS A 61 -6.25 0.89 -12.75
CA HIS A 61 -6.30 0.76 -14.19
C HIS A 61 -7.68 0.32 -14.68
N ARG A 62 -8.00 0.71 -15.90
CA ARG A 62 -9.29 0.39 -16.55
C ARG A 62 -9.44 -1.09 -16.87
N ASP A 63 -8.34 -1.74 -17.27
CA ASP A 63 -8.32 -3.10 -17.82
C ASP A 63 -7.05 -3.86 -17.38
N LEU A 64 -6.96 -5.12 -17.80
CA LEU A 64 -5.83 -6.00 -17.49
C LEU A 64 -4.51 -5.47 -18.06
N ALA A 65 -4.51 -4.90 -19.27
CA ALA A 65 -3.29 -4.39 -19.90
C ALA A 65 -2.64 -3.31 -19.03
N GLY A 66 -3.44 -2.43 -18.41
CA GLY A 66 -2.97 -1.45 -17.45
C GLY A 66 -2.33 -2.10 -16.22
N TYR A 67 -2.92 -3.17 -15.67
CA TYR A 67 -2.37 -3.88 -14.51
C TYR A 67 -1.11 -4.69 -14.85
N LEU A 68 -0.97 -5.19 -16.06
CA LEU A 68 0.28 -5.84 -16.51
C LEU A 68 1.44 -4.86 -16.65
N ALA A 69 1.14 -3.61 -17.06
CA ALA A 69 2.12 -2.54 -17.17
C ALA A 69 2.34 -1.74 -15.87
N ASN A 70 1.48 -1.87 -14.89
CA ASN A 70 1.26 -1.17 -13.63
C ASN A 70 2.47 -0.41 -13.03
N THR A 71 3.01 0.55 -13.73
CA THR A 71 4.15 1.36 -13.30
C THR A 71 3.87 2.22 -12.05
N PRO A 72 2.62 2.69 -11.79
CA PRO A 72 2.29 3.37 -10.54
C PRO A 72 1.95 2.43 -9.37
N TYR A 73 1.96 1.13 -9.58
CA TYR A 73 1.67 0.12 -8.56
C TYR A 73 0.25 0.22 -7.95
N PHE A 74 -0.75 0.63 -8.72
CA PHE A 74 -2.11 0.82 -8.22
C PHE A 74 -2.68 -0.42 -7.52
N GLY A 75 -2.91 -0.30 -6.21
CA GLY A 75 -3.62 -1.27 -5.38
C GLY A 75 -2.89 -2.57 -5.09
N VAL A 76 -1.69 -2.80 -5.62
CA VAL A 76 -0.96 -4.07 -5.49
C VAL A 76 -0.29 -4.26 -4.13
N ILE A 77 0.04 -5.51 -3.81
CA ILE A 77 1.02 -5.82 -2.77
C ILE A 77 2.40 -5.76 -3.39
N VAL A 78 3.26 -4.90 -2.86
CA VAL A 78 4.66 -4.78 -3.24
C VAL A 78 5.56 -5.58 -2.30
N GLY A 79 6.63 -6.16 -2.83
CA GLY A 79 7.57 -7.05 -2.14
C GLY A 79 8.55 -7.70 -3.13
N ARG A 80 9.68 -8.32 -2.63
CA ARG A 80 9.95 -8.65 -1.19
C ARG A 80 10.13 -7.42 -0.31
N CYS A 81 10.75 -6.35 -0.83
CA CYS A 81 10.92 -5.09 -0.11
C CYS A 81 10.14 -3.98 -0.80
N ALA A 82 9.17 -3.42 -0.08
CA ALA A 82 8.51 -2.19 -0.41
C ALA A 82 9.50 -1.02 -0.36
N ASN A 83 9.21 0.01 -1.16
CA ASN A 83 10.05 1.20 -1.31
C ASN A 83 11.46 0.86 -1.83
N ARG A 84 12.47 1.67 -1.53
CA ARG A 84 13.79 1.67 -2.17
C ARG A 84 14.85 0.93 -1.37
N ILE A 85 15.80 0.30 -2.11
CA ILE A 85 17.08 -0.18 -1.59
C ILE A 85 18.18 0.50 -2.39
N ALA A 86 19.00 1.31 -1.73
CA ALA A 86 20.08 2.09 -2.34
C ALA A 86 21.10 1.21 -3.07
N GLY A 87 21.55 1.66 -4.26
CA GLY A 87 22.55 0.93 -5.05
C GLY A 87 22.13 -0.47 -5.50
N ALA A 88 20.86 -0.85 -5.31
CA ALA A 88 20.33 -2.18 -5.63
C ALA A 88 21.19 -3.32 -5.06
N THR A 89 21.69 -3.15 -3.83
CA THR A 89 22.52 -4.15 -3.13
C THR A 89 22.24 -4.10 -1.64
N PHE A 90 22.48 -5.19 -0.93
CA PHE A 90 22.52 -5.21 0.54
C PHE A 90 23.45 -6.30 1.03
N GLU A 91 23.88 -6.18 2.28
CA GLU A 91 24.64 -7.22 2.96
C GLU A 91 23.76 -7.98 3.95
N LEU A 92 23.90 -9.31 3.94
CA LEU A 92 23.24 -10.20 4.90
C LEU A 92 24.20 -11.34 5.26
N ASP A 93 24.46 -11.51 6.56
CA ASP A 93 25.34 -12.54 7.11
C ASP A 93 26.72 -12.60 6.40
N GLY A 94 27.30 -11.42 6.12
CA GLY A 94 28.61 -11.27 5.48
C GLY A 94 28.65 -11.57 3.98
N ARG A 95 27.49 -11.64 3.33
CA ARG A 95 27.36 -11.81 1.87
C ARG A 95 26.67 -10.61 1.26
N THR A 96 27.22 -10.12 0.15
CA THR A 96 26.60 -9.07 -0.65
C THR A 96 25.61 -9.68 -1.63
N HIS A 97 24.36 -9.25 -1.57
CA HIS A 97 23.29 -9.58 -2.51
C HIS A 97 23.08 -8.44 -3.50
N ARG A 98 22.96 -8.78 -4.79
CA ARG A 98 22.72 -7.81 -5.88
C ARG A 98 21.33 -8.00 -6.43
N LEU A 99 20.59 -6.90 -6.48
CA LEU A 99 19.21 -6.85 -6.96
C LEU A 99 19.17 -6.15 -8.34
N PRO A 100 18.14 -6.35 -9.15
CA PRO A 100 17.91 -5.55 -10.35
C PRO A 100 17.65 -4.09 -9.96
N ALA A 101 18.39 -3.16 -10.54
CA ALA A 101 18.07 -1.74 -10.47
C ALA A 101 16.94 -1.44 -11.47
N ASN A 102 15.77 -1.06 -10.97
CA ASN A 102 14.59 -0.75 -11.79
C ASN A 102 14.14 0.71 -11.69
N GLU A 103 14.84 1.50 -10.86
CA GLU A 103 14.67 2.95 -10.78
C GLU A 103 16.04 3.62 -10.66
N GLY A 104 16.61 4.06 -11.80
CA GLY A 104 17.98 4.58 -11.84
C GLY A 104 18.99 3.56 -11.32
N ARG A 105 19.64 3.86 -10.17
CA ARG A 105 20.57 2.95 -9.48
C ARG A 105 19.93 2.17 -8.35
N THR A 106 18.65 2.40 -8.10
CA THR A 106 17.92 1.90 -6.94
C THR A 106 17.08 0.69 -7.32
N HIS A 107 16.89 -0.20 -6.38
CA HIS A 107 15.89 -1.25 -6.45
C HIS A 107 14.61 -0.75 -5.79
N LEU A 108 13.49 -0.78 -6.51
CA LEU A 108 12.19 -0.28 -6.05
C LEU A 108 11.17 -1.40 -6.02
N HIS A 109 10.40 -1.49 -4.94
CA HIS A 109 9.21 -2.34 -4.77
C HIS A 109 9.41 -3.82 -5.12
N GLY A 110 10.59 -4.37 -4.85
CA GLY A 110 10.91 -5.79 -5.11
C GLY A 110 11.35 -6.07 -6.54
N GLY A 111 11.64 -5.03 -7.34
CA GLY A 111 12.19 -5.16 -8.69
C GLY A 111 11.15 -5.34 -9.79
N PRO A 112 11.57 -5.46 -11.07
CA PRO A 112 10.65 -5.51 -12.21
C PRO A 112 9.74 -6.74 -12.22
N GLY A 113 10.19 -7.86 -11.64
CA GLY A 113 9.41 -9.09 -11.44
C GLY A 113 8.91 -9.27 -10.01
N GLY A 114 8.76 -8.17 -9.25
CA GLY A 114 8.27 -8.19 -7.89
C GLY A 114 6.84 -8.74 -7.74
N PHE A 115 6.34 -8.75 -6.54
CA PHE A 115 5.05 -9.37 -6.19
C PHE A 115 3.87 -8.75 -6.92
N HIS A 116 3.95 -7.48 -7.26
CA HIS A 116 2.97 -6.72 -8.03
C HIS A 116 2.74 -7.26 -9.45
N ALA A 117 3.77 -7.88 -10.04
CA ALA A 117 3.74 -8.40 -11.42
C ALA A 117 3.38 -9.90 -11.49
N ARG A 118 3.08 -10.54 -10.36
CA ARG A 118 2.86 -11.98 -10.26
C ARG A 118 1.37 -12.30 -10.10
N VAL A 119 0.92 -13.39 -10.73
CA VAL A 119 -0.40 -13.97 -10.44
C VAL A 119 -0.26 -14.82 -9.19
N TRP A 120 -1.01 -14.48 -8.15
CA TRP A 120 -1.07 -15.20 -6.88
C TRP A 120 -2.11 -16.31 -6.95
N THR A 121 -1.93 -17.34 -6.16
CA THR A 121 -2.89 -18.44 -6.08
C THR A 121 -3.97 -18.13 -5.05
N LEU A 122 -5.24 -18.14 -5.47
CA LEU A 122 -6.38 -18.01 -4.56
C LEU A 122 -6.53 -19.30 -3.73
N ASP A 123 -6.41 -19.18 -2.41
CA ASP A 123 -6.61 -20.26 -1.47
C ASP A 123 -8.13 -20.41 -1.19
N GLN A 124 -8.76 -21.38 -1.84
CA GLN A 124 -10.20 -21.58 -1.72
C GLN A 124 -10.63 -22.06 -0.33
N ASP A 125 -9.78 -22.83 0.35
CA ASP A 125 -10.06 -23.35 1.70
C ASP A 125 -9.99 -22.24 2.77
N ALA A 126 -9.27 -21.17 2.49
CA ALA A 126 -9.16 -19.97 3.35
C ALA A 126 -10.13 -18.87 2.96
N THR A 127 -11.10 -19.14 2.09
CA THR A 127 -12.18 -18.18 1.75
C THR A 127 -13.28 -18.24 2.81
N LEU A 128 -13.58 -17.08 3.41
CA LEU A 128 -14.61 -16.93 4.43
C LEU A 128 -15.71 -15.98 3.96
N ALA A 129 -16.95 -16.27 4.32
CA ALA A 129 -18.08 -15.36 4.12
C ALA A 129 -19.17 -15.63 5.16
N ASP A 130 -19.46 -14.66 6.01
CA ASP A 130 -20.52 -14.69 7.01
C ASP A 130 -21.29 -13.36 7.06
N GLN A 131 -21.99 -13.07 8.15
CA GLN A 131 -22.77 -11.83 8.31
C GLN A 131 -21.92 -10.61 8.65
N GLU A 132 -20.71 -10.82 9.16
CA GLU A 132 -19.84 -9.75 9.66
C GLU A 132 -18.66 -9.49 8.72
N ARG A 133 -18.17 -10.53 8.03
CA ARG A 133 -16.95 -10.46 7.23
C ARG A 133 -17.00 -11.40 6.02
N ALA A 134 -16.40 -10.93 4.91
CA ALA A 134 -15.95 -11.78 3.82
C ALA A 134 -14.44 -11.57 3.63
N SER A 135 -13.69 -12.65 3.38
CA SER A 135 -12.25 -12.56 3.12
C SER A 135 -11.75 -13.68 2.23
N VAL A 136 -10.65 -13.39 1.54
CA VAL A 136 -9.91 -14.38 0.73
C VAL A 136 -8.44 -14.29 1.05
N THR A 137 -7.74 -15.41 0.91
CA THR A 137 -6.29 -15.47 1.03
C THR A 137 -5.68 -15.77 -0.33
N LEU A 138 -4.70 -14.97 -0.71
CA LEU A 138 -3.88 -15.12 -1.91
C LEU A 138 -2.47 -15.54 -1.49
N ARG A 139 -1.90 -16.56 -2.14
CA ARG A 139 -0.57 -17.11 -1.82
C ARG A 139 0.40 -16.93 -2.97
N LEU A 140 1.66 -16.68 -2.61
CA LEU A 140 2.76 -16.57 -3.55
C LEU A 140 4.00 -17.25 -2.97
N VAL A 141 4.74 -17.96 -3.81
CA VAL A 141 6.10 -18.42 -3.51
C VAL A 141 7.09 -17.61 -4.34
N SER A 142 8.04 -17.00 -3.68
CA SER A 142 9.19 -16.31 -4.27
C SER A 142 10.41 -17.19 -4.02
N GLU A 143 10.90 -17.85 -5.05
CA GLU A 143 11.99 -18.83 -4.98
C GLU A 143 13.32 -18.21 -4.53
N ASP A 144 14.27 -19.05 -4.09
CA ASP A 144 15.63 -18.58 -3.80
C ASP A 144 16.26 -17.92 -5.05
N GLY A 145 16.83 -16.74 -4.86
CA GLY A 145 17.41 -15.95 -5.94
C GLY A 145 16.40 -15.12 -6.75
N ASP A 146 15.08 -15.21 -6.47
CA ASP A 146 14.09 -14.39 -7.15
C ASP A 146 14.39 -12.89 -6.92
N GLN A 147 14.50 -12.12 -8.01
CA GLN A 147 14.96 -10.72 -8.02
C GLN A 147 16.28 -10.49 -7.25
N GLY A 148 17.12 -11.52 -7.12
CA GLY A 148 18.41 -11.46 -6.40
C GLY A 148 18.33 -11.63 -4.87
N TYR A 149 17.14 -11.83 -4.31
CA TYR A 149 16.97 -12.06 -2.88
C TYR A 149 17.29 -13.50 -2.49
N PRO A 150 18.01 -13.74 -1.36
CA PRO A 150 18.30 -15.09 -0.89
C PRO A 150 17.11 -15.76 -0.22
N GLY A 151 17.10 -17.08 -0.27
CA GLY A 151 16.09 -17.95 0.34
C GLY A 151 14.74 -17.94 -0.38
N ALA A 152 14.04 -19.06 -0.31
CA ALA A 152 12.65 -19.12 -0.74
C ALA A 152 11.75 -18.45 0.31
N LEU A 153 10.75 -17.70 -0.16
CA LEU A 153 9.80 -16.97 0.69
C LEU A 153 8.36 -17.37 0.32
N GLU A 154 7.67 -17.97 1.27
CA GLU A 154 6.22 -18.21 1.16
C GLU A 154 5.47 -17.00 1.72
N VAL A 155 4.56 -16.45 0.93
CA VAL A 155 3.80 -15.25 1.29
C VAL A 155 2.30 -15.53 1.21
N ALA A 156 1.56 -15.04 2.19
CA ALA A 156 0.11 -15.04 2.19
C ALA A 156 -0.41 -13.60 2.41
N ALA A 157 -1.33 -13.18 1.54
CA ALA A 157 -2.08 -11.93 1.67
C ALA A 157 -3.56 -12.28 1.90
N THR A 158 -4.07 -12.01 3.11
CA THR A 158 -5.48 -12.14 3.42
C THR A 158 -6.14 -10.77 3.36
N LEU A 159 -7.08 -10.61 2.44
CA LEU A 159 -7.84 -9.37 2.25
C LEU A 159 -9.30 -9.63 2.62
N GLY A 160 -9.83 -8.79 3.51
CA GLY A 160 -11.19 -8.92 4.01
C GLY A 160 -11.97 -7.62 3.91
N TRP A 161 -13.30 -7.75 3.78
CA TRP A 161 -14.25 -6.67 3.90
C TRP A 161 -15.25 -6.97 5.00
N THR A 162 -15.52 -6.00 5.88
CA THR A 162 -16.46 -6.17 6.99
C THR A 162 -17.78 -5.44 6.74
N ALA A 163 -18.84 -5.86 7.45
CA ALA A 163 -20.12 -5.16 7.46
C ALA A 163 -20.03 -3.72 8.04
N ARG A 164 -18.90 -3.36 8.65
CA ARG A 164 -18.60 -2.00 9.14
C ARG A 164 -17.80 -1.17 8.15
N HIS A 165 -17.71 -1.61 6.89
CA HIS A 165 -16.94 -0.97 5.81
C HIS A 165 -15.44 -0.88 6.13
N GLU A 166 -14.85 -1.95 6.61
CA GLU A 166 -13.42 -2.06 6.88
C GLU A 166 -12.75 -2.96 5.86
N LEU A 167 -11.73 -2.46 5.16
CA LEU A 167 -10.78 -3.27 4.41
C LEU A 167 -9.67 -3.70 5.37
N ASP A 168 -9.61 -5.00 5.67
CA ASP A 168 -8.64 -5.62 6.57
C ASP A 168 -7.61 -6.39 5.74
N ILE A 169 -6.34 -6.02 5.84
CA ILE A 169 -5.24 -6.62 5.09
C ILE A 169 -4.26 -7.21 6.10
N VAL A 170 -4.02 -8.52 5.97
CA VAL A 170 -3.00 -9.24 6.73
C VAL A 170 -1.99 -9.82 5.75
N LEU A 171 -0.72 -9.48 5.93
CA LEU A 171 0.40 -10.01 5.16
C LEU A 171 1.27 -10.87 6.08
N GLU A 172 1.52 -12.11 5.68
CA GLU A 172 2.36 -13.05 6.41
C GLU A 172 3.40 -13.63 5.46
N ALA A 173 4.61 -13.88 6.00
CA ALA A 173 5.64 -14.56 5.22
C ALA A 173 6.52 -15.45 6.11
N ARG A 174 7.06 -16.52 5.49
CA ARG A 174 8.02 -17.47 6.08
C ARG A 174 9.12 -17.74 5.07
N CYS A 175 10.33 -17.96 5.55
CA CYS A 175 11.49 -18.25 4.69
C CYS A 175 12.18 -19.55 5.11
N ASP A 176 12.90 -20.18 4.17
CA ASP A 176 13.75 -21.35 4.39
C ASP A 176 15.21 -20.99 4.66
N ALA A 177 15.64 -19.77 4.29
CA ALA A 177 16.96 -19.21 4.57
C ALA A 177 16.83 -17.73 4.97
N PRO A 178 17.83 -17.13 5.65
CA PRO A 178 17.81 -15.70 5.99
C PRO A 178 17.59 -14.82 4.76
N THR A 179 16.64 -13.91 4.85
CA THR A 179 16.29 -12.96 3.78
C THR A 179 15.82 -11.64 4.35
N VAL A 180 15.48 -10.67 3.50
CA VAL A 180 14.90 -9.38 3.89
C VAL A 180 13.47 -9.27 3.39
N VAL A 181 12.57 -8.78 4.25
CA VAL A 181 11.13 -8.69 3.96
C VAL A 181 10.57 -7.37 4.50
N ASN A 182 9.92 -6.62 3.63
CA ASN A 182 9.14 -5.44 3.93
C ASN A 182 7.99 -5.37 2.92
N LEU A 183 6.80 -5.80 3.28
CA LEU A 183 5.66 -5.82 2.38
C LEU A 183 4.82 -4.56 2.58
N ALA A 184 4.12 -4.10 1.53
CA ALA A 184 3.13 -3.03 1.65
C ALA A 184 1.99 -3.19 0.64
N HIS A 185 0.82 -2.66 0.98
CA HIS A 185 -0.29 -2.45 0.05
C HIS A 185 -0.22 -1.03 -0.51
N HIS A 186 -0.08 -0.90 -1.82
CA HIS A 186 0.12 0.38 -2.52
C HIS A 186 -1.21 0.95 -3.07
N GLY A 187 -2.19 1.12 -2.19
CA GLY A 187 -3.50 1.65 -2.56
C GLY A 187 -3.53 3.18 -2.58
N TYR A 188 -4.01 3.76 -3.68
CA TYR A 188 -4.19 5.21 -3.83
C TYR A 188 -5.63 5.61 -3.52
N TRP A 189 -5.83 6.39 -2.49
CA TRP A 189 -7.13 6.83 -2.01
C TRP A 189 -7.53 8.18 -2.58
N ASN A 190 -8.80 8.30 -2.98
CA ASN A 190 -9.48 9.57 -3.24
C ASN A 190 -10.92 9.47 -2.74
N LEU A 191 -11.20 10.04 -1.59
CA LEU A 191 -12.50 9.93 -0.93
C LEU A 191 -13.61 10.75 -1.60
N SER A 192 -13.28 11.66 -2.53
CA SER A 192 -14.27 12.29 -3.42
C SER A 192 -14.88 11.27 -4.39
N GLY A 193 -14.06 10.29 -4.80
CA GLY A 193 -14.36 9.27 -5.79
C GLY A 193 -13.25 9.15 -6.82
N GLU A 194 -13.06 7.95 -7.38
CA GLU A 194 -12.08 7.71 -8.44
C GLU A 194 -12.40 8.57 -9.66
N GLY A 195 -11.43 9.35 -10.11
CA GLY A 195 -11.57 10.28 -11.23
C GLY A 195 -12.27 11.60 -10.91
N GLU A 196 -12.62 11.91 -9.66
CA GLU A 196 -13.23 13.16 -9.26
C GLU A 196 -12.22 14.31 -9.01
N GLY A 197 -10.98 14.16 -9.48
CA GLY A 197 -9.93 15.17 -9.42
C GLY A 197 -9.03 15.04 -8.21
N SER A 198 -8.39 16.16 -7.82
CA SER A 198 -7.31 16.19 -6.83
C SER A 198 -7.78 15.92 -5.40
N VAL A 199 -6.90 15.28 -4.62
CA VAL A 199 -7.06 15.10 -3.16
C VAL A 199 -6.70 16.36 -2.35
N ASP A 200 -6.40 17.47 -2.99
CA ASP A 200 -6.02 18.74 -2.35
C ASP A 200 -7.01 19.21 -1.30
N GLY A 201 -8.30 18.93 -1.49
CA GLY A 201 -9.39 19.26 -0.57
C GLY A 201 -9.47 18.36 0.67
N HIS A 202 -8.78 17.22 0.65
CA HIS A 202 -8.81 16.29 1.76
C HIS A 202 -8.01 16.81 2.95
N HIS A 203 -8.45 16.48 4.15
CA HIS A 203 -7.75 16.74 5.40
C HIS A 203 -7.09 15.46 5.89
N LEU A 204 -5.78 15.49 6.05
CA LEU A 204 -4.98 14.36 6.52
C LEU A 204 -4.40 14.63 7.91
N SER A 205 -4.62 13.73 8.86
CA SER A 205 -3.85 13.67 10.10
C SER A 205 -3.06 12.38 10.19
N VAL A 206 -1.81 12.48 10.68
CA VAL A 206 -0.91 11.34 10.91
C VAL A 206 -0.33 11.44 12.32
N ARG A 207 -0.44 10.37 13.10
CA ARG A 207 0.15 10.27 14.44
C ARG A 207 1.61 9.88 14.35
N ALA A 208 2.45 10.85 14.10
CA ALA A 208 3.90 10.71 13.98
C ALA A 208 4.59 11.99 14.42
N ASP A 209 5.63 11.87 15.26
CA ASP A 209 6.44 13.00 15.73
C ASP A 209 7.68 13.24 14.84
N ALA A 210 7.98 12.30 13.93
CA ALA A 210 9.10 12.39 13.01
C ALA A 210 8.77 11.78 11.64
N TYR A 211 9.56 12.16 10.65
CA TYR A 211 9.58 11.57 9.31
C TYR A 211 11.01 11.33 8.85
N LEU A 212 11.17 10.55 7.79
CA LEU A 212 12.46 10.28 7.17
C LEU A 212 12.65 11.28 6.02
N PRO A 213 13.58 12.26 6.13
CA PRO A 213 13.91 13.13 5.01
C PRO A 213 14.65 12.35 3.92
N VAL A 214 14.42 12.75 2.67
CA VAL A 214 14.96 12.07 1.49
C VAL A 214 15.92 12.96 0.71
N ASP A 215 16.81 12.32 -0.06
CA ASP A 215 17.67 12.96 -1.04
C ASP A 215 17.00 13.08 -2.42
N ALA A 216 17.76 13.51 -3.43
CA ALA A 216 17.27 13.67 -4.79
C ALA A 216 16.91 12.33 -5.51
N GLU A 217 17.33 11.19 -4.98
CA GLU A 217 16.96 9.84 -5.43
C GLU A 217 15.81 9.27 -4.59
N LEU A 218 15.18 10.08 -3.72
CA LEU A 218 14.14 9.71 -2.76
C LEU A 218 14.59 8.61 -1.78
N LEU A 219 15.86 8.53 -1.50
CA LEU A 219 16.44 7.63 -0.49
C LEU A 219 16.45 8.34 0.87
N PRO A 220 16.09 7.65 1.96
CA PRO A 220 16.15 8.25 3.29
C PRO A 220 17.61 8.52 3.70
N SER A 221 17.84 9.69 4.29
CA SER A 221 19.16 10.07 4.80
C SER A 221 19.61 9.28 6.04
N GLY A 222 18.70 8.52 6.65
CA GLY A 222 18.89 7.87 7.96
C GLY A 222 18.46 8.75 9.15
N GLU A 223 18.24 10.04 8.94
CA GLU A 223 17.72 10.95 9.97
C GLU A 223 16.27 10.64 10.31
N LEU A 224 15.92 10.68 11.60
CA LEU A 224 14.54 10.76 12.09
C LEU A 224 14.26 12.23 12.41
N ARG A 225 13.75 12.98 11.42
CA ARG A 225 13.55 14.42 11.55
C ARG A 225 12.23 14.72 12.24
N PRO A 226 12.21 15.53 13.33
CA PRO A 226 10.97 15.99 13.94
C PRO A 226 10.07 16.70 12.92
N VAL A 227 8.74 16.49 13.03
CA VAL A 227 7.76 17.17 12.18
C VAL A 227 7.52 18.62 12.60
N ASP A 228 7.85 18.97 13.84
CA ASP A 228 7.60 20.30 14.42
C ASP A 228 8.13 21.43 13.54
N GLY A 229 7.26 22.42 13.23
CA GLY A 229 7.62 23.58 12.43
C GLY A 229 7.83 23.30 10.94
N THR A 230 7.53 22.09 10.46
CA THR A 230 7.65 21.70 9.05
C THR A 230 6.27 21.55 8.40
N PRO A 231 6.19 21.52 7.06
CA PRO A 231 4.95 21.14 6.36
C PRO A 231 4.46 19.72 6.68
N PHE A 232 5.35 18.85 7.15
CA PHE A 232 5.06 17.45 7.48
C PHE A 232 4.41 17.27 8.86
N ASP A 233 4.19 18.35 9.64
CA ASP A 233 3.42 18.27 10.88
C ASP A 233 1.92 18.11 10.57
N LEU A 234 1.49 16.86 10.51
CA LEU A 234 0.12 16.47 10.23
C LEU A 234 -0.67 16.04 11.49
N ARG A 235 -0.10 16.17 12.69
CA ARG A 235 -0.70 15.68 13.94
C ARG A 235 -2.07 16.31 14.22
N ALA A 236 -2.22 17.60 13.95
CA ALA A 236 -3.49 18.32 14.15
C ALA A 236 -4.48 18.19 12.97
N GLY A 237 -4.08 17.52 11.89
CA GLY A 237 -4.83 17.47 10.64
C GLY A 237 -4.60 18.74 9.79
N ARG A 238 -4.23 18.54 8.52
CA ARG A 238 -4.00 19.63 7.56
C ARG A 238 -4.65 19.31 6.22
N ARG A 239 -5.02 20.37 5.51
CA ARG A 239 -5.49 20.26 4.13
C ARG A 239 -4.30 19.90 3.23
N LEU A 240 -4.43 18.80 2.46
CA LEU A 240 -3.32 18.27 1.63
C LEU A 240 -2.78 19.31 0.64
N GLY A 241 -3.66 20.07 -0.02
CA GLY A 241 -3.24 21.09 -0.98
C GLY A 241 -2.34 22.19 -0.40
N GLU A 242 -2.40 22.46 0.90
CA GLU A 242 -1.48 23.38 1.58
C GLU A 242 -0.11 22.75 1.80
N VAL A 243 -0.11 21.46 2.15
CA VAL A 243 1.13 20.72 2.45
C VAL A 243 1.95 20.47 1.20
N VAL A 244 1.32 19.95 0.12
CA VAL A 244 2.02 19.61 -1.12
C VAL A 244 2.52 20.82 -1.92
N ARG A 245 2.12 22.05 -1.52
CA ARG A 245 2.55 23.32 -2.13
C ARG A 245 3.37 24.20 -1.20
N ALA A 246 3.76 23.66 -0.03
CA ALA A 246 4.58 24.42 0.91
C ALA A 246 5.97 24.72 0.30
N ASP A 247 6.50 25.89 0.62
CA ASP A 247 7.87 26.29 0.26
C ASP A 247 8.86 25.59 1.20
N ASP A 248 9.18 24.34 0.88
CA ASP A 248 10.07 23.50 1.69
C ASP A 248 10.89 22.59 0.75
N PRO A 249 12.22 22.43 0.98
CA PRO A 249 13.09 21.61 0.14
C PRO A 249 12.64 20.14 0.03
N GLN A 250 12.07 19.56 1.09
CA GLN A 250 11.59 18.18 1.07
C GLN A 250 10.31 18.03 0.25
N VAL A 251 9.43 19.05 0.28
CA VAL A 251 8.24 19.11 -0.59
C VAL A 251 8.67 19.27 -2.05
N ALA A 252 9.68 20.10 -2.32
CA ALA A 252 10.17 20.32 -3.68
C ALA A 252 10.80 19.07 -4.29
N VAL A 253 11.67 18.37 -3.55
CA VAL A 253 12.37 17.17 -4.05
C VAL A 253 11.42 16.00 -4.33
N ALA A 254 10.35 15.87 -3.55
CA ALA A 254 9.37 14.80 -3.66
C ALA A 254 8.14 15.15 -4.54
N HIS A 255 8.12 16.32 -5.17
CA HIS A 255 6.96 16.83 -5.93
C HIS A 255 5.66 16.83 -5.10
N GLY A 256 5.78 17.17 -3.81
CA GLY A 256 4.72 17.12 -2.82
C GLY A 256 5.13 16.34 -1.57
N ILE A 257 4.36 15.34 -1.19
CA ILE A 257 4.73 14.39 -0.14
C ILE A 257 5.06 13.05 -0.78
N ASP A 258 6.23 12.50 -0.49
CA ASP A 258 6.63 11.10 -0.74
C ASP A 258 7.62 10.69 0.35
N HIS A 259 7.12 10.60 1.60
CA HIS A 259 7.96 10.43 2.78
C HIS A 259 7.41 9.36 3.71
N CYS A 260 8.32 8.65 4.37
CA CYS A 260 7.97 7.70 5.42
C CYS A 260 7.89 8.43 6.77
N TYR A 261 6.72 8.37 7.40
CA TYR A 261 6.49 8.85 8.76
C TYR A 261 6.85 7.78 9.77
N VAL A 262 7.48 8.19 10.88
CA VAL A 262 7.80 7.36 12.02
C VAL A 262 6.59 7.34 12.95
N LEU A 263 5.84 6.24 12.96
CA LEU A 263 4.58 6.16 13.65
C LEU A 263 4.76 6.07 15.17
N GLU A 264 3.90 6.78 15.91
CA GLU A 264 3.87 6.72 17.36
C GLU A 264 3.24 5.39 17.81
N ARG A 265 4.08 4.49 18.37
CA ARG A 265 3.68 3.17 18.87
C ARG A 265 4.18 2.91 20.29
N THR A 266 4.37 3.95 21.08
CA THR A 266 5.13 3.97 22.35
C THR A 266 4.64 3.01 23.45
N ALA A 267 3.44 2.44 23.35
CA ALA A 267 2.91 1.52 24.34
C ALA A 267 2.32 0.22 23.75
N ALA A 268 2.32 0.10 22.43
CA ALA A 268 1.69 -1.02 21.74
C ALA A 268 2.64 -2.23 21.61
N GLY A 269 2.12 -3.43 21.80
CA GLY A 269 2.80 -4.66 21.42
C GLY A 269 3.02 -4.73 19.90
N ALA A 270 3.95 -5.58 19.45
CA ALA A 270 4.29 -5.70 18.02
C ALA A 270 3.07 -6.01 17.13
N ASP A 271 2.12 -6.80 17.62
CA ASP A 271 0.92 -7.22 16.91
C ASP A 271 -0.32 -6.34 17.19
N GLU A 272 -0.17 -5.28 17.97
CA GLU A 272 -1.28 -4.41 18.32
C GLU A 272 -1.57 -3.39 17.21
N LEU A 273 -2.82 -3.32 16.76
CA LEU A 273 -3.30 -2.30 15.84
C LEU A 273 -3.39 -0.94 16.53
N VAL A 274 -2.65 0.02 16.01
CA VAL A 274 -2.71 1.42 16.45
C VAL A 274 -3.31 2.27 15.36
N GLU A 275 -4.35 3.05 15.65
CA GLU A 275 -4.90 4.04 14.71
C GLU A 275 -3.90 5.18 14.55
N VAL A 276 -3.43 5.37 13.31
CA VAL A 276 -2.33 6.29 13.00
C VAL A 276 -2.69 7.37 11.98
N VAL A 277 -3.77 7.16 11.21
CA VAL A 277 -4.21 8.11 10.17
C VAL A 277 -5.70 8.36 10.28
N VAL A 278 -6.08 9.62 10.07
CA VAL A 278 -7.44 10.00 9.67
C VAL A 278 -7.35 10.83 8.40
N LEU A 279 -8.01 10.36 7.33
CA LEU A 279 -8.22 11.10 6.09
C LEU A 279 -9.71 11.43 5.98
N HIS A 280 -10.03 12.69 5.74
CA HIS A 280 -11.41 13.17 5.64
C HIS A 280 -11.61 14.02 4.39
N GLU A 281 -12.69 13.76 3.66
CA GLU A 281 -13.11 14.56 2.52
C GLU A 281 -14.44 15.29 2.86
N PRO A 282 -14.41 16.64 2.97
CA PRO A 282 -15.51 17.40 3.55
C PRO A 282 -16.82 17.37 2.73
N GLU A 283 -16.73 17.30 1.39
CA GLU A 283 -17.94 17.40 0.53
C GLU A 283 -18.74 16.09 0.52
N SER A 284 -18.10 14.96 0.33
CA SER A 284 -18.74 13.65 0.38
C SER A 284 -19.06 13.22 1.82
N GLY A 285 -18.32 13.77 2.79
CA GLY A 285 -18.35 13.37 4.19
C GLY A 285 -17.64 12.06 4.46
N ARG A 286 -16.98 11.45 3.47
CA ARG A 286 -16.24 10.20 3.69
C ARG A 286 -15.02 10.44 4.55
N ARG A 287 -14.81 9.51 5.45
CA ARG A 287 -13.66 9.45 6.35
C ARG A 287 -13.04 8.06 6.28
N LEU A 288 -11.72 8.02 6.16
CA LEU A 288 -10.91 6.80 6.29
C LEU A 288 -10.08 6.93 7.56
N ARG A 289 -10.09 5.88 8.41
CA ARG A 289 -9.17 5.70 9.52
C ARG A 289 -8.29 4.51 9.24
N LEU A 290 -7.00 4.66 9.39
CA LEU A 290 -6.02 3.58 9.22
C LEU A 290 -5.42 3.21 10.56
N ALA A 291 -5.57 1.94 10.91
CA ALA A 291 -4.85 1.32 12.01
C ALA A 291 -3.88 0.27 11.48
N THR A 292 -2.67 0.20 12.03
CA THR A 292 -1.64 -0.72 11.57
C THR A 292 -0.74 -1.24 12.68
N THR A 293 -0.08 -2.38 12.43
CA THR A 293 0.98 -2.94 13.26
C THR A 293 2.37 -2.42 12.86
N GLU A 294 2.51 -1.72 11.73
CA GLU A 294 3.80 -1.29 11.19
C GLU A 294 4.37 -0.06 11.90
N PRO A 295 5.72 0.07 11.97
CA PRO A 295 6.40 1.20 12.62
C PRO A 295 6.44 2.45 11.73
N GLY A 296 6.23 2.31 10.43
CA GLY A 296 6.31 3.39 9.45
C GLY A 296 5.07 3.46 8.57
N LEU A 297 4.87 4.63 8.00
CA LEU A 297 3.83 4.90 7.01
C LEU A 297 4.43 5.74 5.88
N GLN A 298 4.53 5.16 4.68
CA GLN A 298 4.77 5.98 3.50
C GLN A 298 3.49 6.73 3.15
N VAL A 299 3.61 8.03 3.01
CA VAL A 299 2.56 8.92 2.52
C VAL A 299 3.02 9.49 1.19
N TYR A 300 2.30 9.16 0.11
CA TYR A 300 2.64 9.63 -1.23
C TYR A 300 1.42 10.30 -1.89
N ALA A 301 1.54 11.58 -2.21
CA ALA A 301 0.45 12.40 -2.72
C ALA A 301 0.29 12.36 -4.25
N GLY A 302 0.76 11.31 -4.92
CA GLY A 302 0.59 11.14 -6.37
C GLY A 302 1.37 12.16 -7.21
N GLY A 303 2.52 12.64 -6.72
CA GLY A 303 3.33 13.69 -7.36
C GLY A 303 3.82 13.36 -8.77
N TYR A 304 3.94 12.07 -9.10
CA TYR A 304 4.42 11.59 -10.41
C TYR A 304 3.31 11.12 -11.35
N LEU A 305 2.03 11.31 -11.03
CA LEU A 305 0.91 11.05 -11.96
C LEU A 305 0.87 12.17 -13.02
N ASP A 306 1.20 11.86 -14.26
CA ASP A 306 1.48 12.80 -15.33
C ASP A 306 0.34 13.00 -16.35
N GLY A 307 -0.80 12.31 -16.15
CA GLY A 307 -1.94 12.33 -17.07
C GLY A 307 -1.85 11.30 -18.21
N ALA A 308 -0.84 10.45 -18.26
CA ALA A 308 -0.74 9.38 -19.25
C ALA A 308 -1.78 8.28 -19.03
N ILE A 309 -2.08 7.96 -17.78
CA ILE A 309 -2.96 6.85 -17.40
C ILE A 309 -4.42 7.28 -17.43
N VAL A 310 -5.24 6.45 -18.09
CA VAL A 310 -6.70 6.55 -18.07
C VAL A 310 -7.24 5.58 -17.03
N GLY A 311 -7.90 6.11 -16.00
CA GLY A 311 -8.48 5.35 -14.92
C GLY A 311 -9.77 4.62 -15.31
N ARG A 312 -10.38 3.96 -14.32
CA ARG A 312 -11.61 3.16 -14.49
C ARG A 312 -12.82 4.02 -14.88
N SER A 313 -12.89 5.25 -14.38
CA SER A 313 -13.93 6.24 -14.78
C SER A 313 -13.77 6.76 -16.21
N GLY A 314 -12.67 6.43 -16.90
CA GLY A 314 -12.33 6.99 -18.19
C GLY A 314 -11.65 8.36 -18.12
N ARG A 315 -11.37 8.87 -16.91
CA ARG A 315 -10.62 10.11 -16.67
C ARG A 315 -9.13 9.82 -16.54
N ARG A 316 -8.31 10.81 -16.90
CA ARG A 316 -6.84 10.70 -16.76
C ARG A 316 -6.42 11.09 -15.37
N TYR A 317 -5.52 10.30 -14.77
CA TYR A 317 -4.93 10.61 -13.47
C TYR A 317 -3.78 11.59 -13.63
N ARG A 318 -3.83 12.67 -12.87
CA ARG A 318 -2.84 13.74 -12.83
C ARG A 318 -2.24 13.86 -11.44
N GLN A 319 -1.21 14.66 -11.32
CA GLN A 319 -0.57 14.97 -10.05
C GLN A 319 -1.61 15.35 -8.99
N GLY A 320 -1.57 14.68 -7.85
CA GLY A 320 -2.47 14.89 -6.74
C GLY A 320 -3.85 14.24 -6.85
N ASP A 321 -4.13 13.41 -7.86
CA ASP A 321 -5.45 12.76 -7.99
C ASP A 321 -5.65 11.57 -7.03
N GLY A 322 -4.61 11.14 -6.33
CA GLY A 322 -4.68 10.08 -5.33
C GLY A 322 -3.61 10.18 -4.26
N LEU A 323 -3.91 9.67 -3.08
CA LEU A 323 -3.03 9.61 -1.93
C LEU A 323 -2.73 8.15 -1.59
N ALA A 324 -1.48 7.72 -1.71
CA ALA A 324 -1.06 6.42 -1.19
C ALA A 324 -0.75 6.52 0.31
N LEU A 325 -1.25 5.52 1.04
CA LEU A 325 -1.02 5.33 2.47
C LEU A 325 -0.55 3.90 2.67
N GLU A 326 0.75 3.73 2.87
CA GLU A 326 1.43 2.44 2.83
C GLU A 326 2.09 2.13 4.18
N PRO A 327 1.39 1.47 5.12
CA PRO A 327 2.04 0.94 6.32
C PRO A 327 3.14 -0.04 5.92
N GLN A 328 4.34 0.18 6.46
CA GLN A 328 5.54 -0.59 6.12
C GLN A 328 6.64 -0.40 7.16
N ARG A 329 7.71 -1.18 7.08
CA ARG A 329 8.98 -0.85 7.74
C ARG A 329 9.68 0.27 6.98
N PHE A 330 10.69 0.89 7.60
CA PHE A 330 11.36 2.05 7.02
C PHE A 330 12.07 1.68 5.70
N PRO A 331 11.99 2.54 4.67
CA PRO A 331 12.74 2.36 3.43
C PRO A 331 14.24 2.28 3.69
N ASP A 332 14.94 1.51 2.85
CA ASP A 332 16.41 1.32 2.90
C ASP A 332 16.96 0.85 4.26
N ALA A 333 16.12 0.19 5.08
CA ALA A 333 16.51 -0.27 6.41
C ALA A 333 17.70 -1.25 6.40
N VAL A 334 17.97 -1.90 5.27
CA VAL A 334 19.14 -2.78 5.09
C VAL A 334 20.48 -2.04 5.22
N HIS A 335 20.49 -0.71 4.97
CA HIS A 335 21.68 0.14 5.08
C HIS A 335 21.67 1.01 6.35
N GLN A 336 20.61 0.97 7.14
CA GLN A 336 20.41 1.82 8.31
C GLN A 336 20.33 0.96 9.59
N PRO A 337 21.44 0.67 10.26
CA PRO A 337 21.49 -0.29 11.39
C PRO A 337 20.63 0.14 12.60
N HIS A 338 20.26 1.43 12.69
CA HIS A 338 19.40 1.96 13.75
C HIS A 338 17.90 1.92 13.42
N PHE A 339 17.55 1.53 12.18
CA PHE A 339 16.15 1.31 11.81
C PHE A 339 15.66 -0.08 12.27
N PRO A 340 14.35 -0.28 12.45
CA PRO A 340 13.80 -1.60 12.71
C PRO A 340 14.24 -2.60 11.63
N SER A 341 14.75 -3.76 12.06
CA SER A 341 15.27 -4.78 11.14
C SER A 341 14.18 -5.29 10.18
N VAL A 342 14.56 -5.46 8.92
CA VAL A 342 13.76 -6.13 7.87
C VAL A 342 14.21 -7.56 7.61
N VAL A 343 15.18 -8.07 8.36
CA VAL A 343 15.66 -9.46 8.23
C VAL A 343 14.63 -10.43 8.79
N LEU A 344 14.33 -11.46 8.02
CA LEU A 344 13.52 -12.61 8.42
C LEU A 344 14.40 -13.86 8.39
N ARG A 345 14.31 -14.68 9.44
CA ARG A 345 15.10 -15.91 9.58
C ARG A 345 14.20 -17.15 9.58
N PRO A 346 14.70 -18.34 9.18
CA PRO A 346 13.96 -19.58 9.29
C PRO A 346 13.39 -19.80 10.70
N GLY A 347 12.14 -20.20 10.77
CA GLY A 347 11.40 -20.38 12.02
C GLY A 347 10.70 -19.13 12.54
N GLU A 348 11.03 -17.95 12.03
CA GLU A 348 10.29 -16.71 12.30
C GLU A 348 9.11 -16.53 11.35
N VAL A 349 8.18 -15.70 11.74
CA VAL A 349 7.03 -15.30 10.92
C VAL A 349 7.04 -13.78 10.77
N TYR A 350 7.17 -13.29 9.54
CA TYR A 350 6.80 -11.91 9.25
C TYR A 350 5.29 -11.80 9.30
N ARG A 351 4.79 -10.82 10.03
CA ARG A 351 3.36 -10.53 10.07
C ARG A 351 3.13 -9.03 10.16
N GLN A 352 2.19 -8.57 9.35
CA GLN A 352 1.72 -7.20 9.33
C GLN A 352 0.21 -7.21 9.18
N ARG A 353 -0.47 -6.29 9.85
CA ARG A 353 -1.90 -6.06 9.68
C ARG A 353 -2.21 -4.58 9.54
N SER A 354 -3.08 -4.25 8.60
CA SER A 354 -3.57 -2.90 8.39
C SER A 354 -5.08 -2.92 8.15
N VAL A 355 -5.81 -2.04 8.84
CA VAL A 355 -7.26 -1.90 8.73
C VAL A 355 -7.59 -0.48 8.27
N PHE A 356 -8.22 -0.39 7.09
CA PHE A 356 -8.74 0.84 6.51
C PHE A 356 -10.24 0.89 6.77
N ALA A 357 -10.65 1.60 7.82
CA ALA A 357 -12.04 1.72 8.23
C ALA A 357 -12.69 2.96 7.59
N LEU A 358 -13.71 2.75 6.76
CA LEU A 358 -14.43 3.80 6.06
C LEU A 358 -15.76 4.10 6.75
N SER A 359 -16.05 5.39 6.92
CA SER A 359 -17.25 5.88 7.61
C SER A 359 -17.67 7.23 7.03
N LEU A 360 -18.78 7.76 7.52
CA LEU A 360 -19.16 9.16 7.33
C LEU A 360 -18.75 9.99 8.55
N ALA A 361 -18.41 11.26 8.31
CA ALA A 361 -18.06 12.25 9.35
C ALA A 361 -19.31 13.01 9.79
#